data_e4d90afef2a0862b410f5148a75f5cf1
#
_entry.id   e4d90afef2a0862b410f5148a75f5cf1
#
_cell.length_a   1.000
_cell.length_b   1.000
_cell.length_c   1.000
_cell.angle_alpha   90.00
_cell.angle_beta   90.00
_cell.angle_gamma   90.00
#
_symmetry.space_group_name_H-M   'P 1'
#
loop_
_entity.id
_entity.type
_entity.pdbx_description
1 polymer ?
#
loop_
_entity_poly.entity_id
_entity_poly.type
_entity_poly.pdbx_seq_one_letter_code
_entity_poly.pdbx_strand_id
1 'polypeptide(L)'
;MSLDHRCEEPTAIRSNVGAIFVSLELSRSTWLITSLSPASGEKMSKHGVPAGDIAAMLARFSGLKQKAFARTGKSFSIVVIQEAGLDGFWIHRVLQSEGIESYVVDPASIATSRRRRRAKTDRIDGEALVRALLAYKRGEPRVCAIVSAPTPEAEDNRRLCRERKALTAERIQHVNRIKGLLFSQGVSDYEPLRRNRRQRLDELKTGDVRRDCRESQKAAVVVAPLRYAVIKLGMRKGHKFGVTSRLPTNQT
;
A
#
# COMPACT_ATOMS: atom_id res chain seq x y z
N MET A 1 -34.60 -53.25 8.33
CA MET A 1 -34.15 -52.28 7.32
C MET A 1 -33.16 -51.34 8.00
N SER A 2 -31.89 -51.65 7.87
CA SER A 2 -30.79 -50.88 8.45
C SER A 2 -30.34 -49.86 7.44
N LEU A 3 -30.51 -48.55 7.77
CA LEU A 3 -30.00 -47.43 6.95
C LEU A 3 -28.53 -47.20 7.31
N ASP A 4 -27.67 -47.67 6.45
CA ASP A 4 -26.22 -47.46 6.49
C ASP A 4 -25.92 -45.99 6.19
N HIS A 5 -25.74 -45.16 7.23
CA HIS A 5 -25.22 -43.78 7.09
C HIS A 5 -23.71 -43.88 6.91
N ARG A 6 -23.26 -44.10 5.68
CA ARG A 6 -21.88 -43.76 5.30
C ARG A 6 -21.68 -42.26 5.47
N CYS A 7 -20.93 -41.90 6.52
CA CYS A 7 -20.26 -40.63 6.57
C CYS A 7 -19.35 -40.53 5.34
N GLU A 8 -19.72 -39.69 4.39
CA GLU A 8 -18.81 -39.27 3.32
C GLU A 8 -17.62 -38.58 3.99
N GLU A 9 -16.45 -39.22 3.91
CA GLU A 9 -15.19 -38.55 4.27
C GLU A 9 -15.04 -37.26 3.50
N PRO A 10 -14.59 -36.15 4.15
CA PRO A 10 -14.38 -34.89 3.47
C PRO A 10 -13.41 -35.12 2.31
N THR A 11 -13.89 -34.92 1.09
CA THR A 11 -13.13 -35.08 -0.14
C THR A 11 -11.84 -34.30 -0.03
N ALA A 12 -10.72 -35.01 0.16
CA ALA A 12 -9.39 -34.41 0.18
C ALA A 12 -9.25 -33.50 -1.03
N ILE A 13 -9.00 -32.23 -0.80
CA ILE A 13 -8.81 -31.23 -1.85
C ILE A 13 -7.72 -31.79 -2.78
N ARG A 14 -8.12 -32.22 -3.98
CA ARG A 14 -7.17 -32.73 -4.96
C ARG A 14 -6.23 -31.58 -5.35
N SER A 15 -5.11 -31.47 -4.61
CA SER A 15 -4.02 -30.53 -4.87
C SER A 15 -3.14 -30.99 -6.03
N ASN A 16 -3.74 -31.55 -7.08
CA ASN A 16 -3.02 -31.88 -8.30
C ASN A 16 -2.85 -30.62 -9.15
N VAL A 17 -2.27 -29.60 -8.55
CA VAL A 17 -2.02 -28.33 -9.22
C VAL A 17 -0.61 -28.38 -9.76
N GLY A 18 -0.48 -28.34 -11.09
CA GLY A 18 0.78 -28.48 -11.81
C GLY A 18 1.78 -27.32 -11.62
N ALA A 19 1.70 -26.56 -10.53
CA ALA A 19 2.54 -25.40 -10.26
C ALA A 19 2.84 -25.24 -8.76
N ILE A 20 3.86 -24.45 -8.44
CA ILE A 20 4.17 -23.97 -7.09
C ILE A 20 3.44 -22.63 -6.90
N PHE A 21 2.56 -22.55 -5.92
CA PHE A 21 1.80 -21.33 -5.60
C PHE A 21 2.50 -20.54 -4.52
N VAL A 22 2.64 -19.24 -4.74
CA VAL A 22 3.39 -18.35 -3.87
C VAL A 22 2.58 -17.09 -3.63
N SER A 23 2.50 -16.63 -2.38
CA SER A 23 2.06 -15.27 -2.05
C SER A 23 3.25 -14.43 -1.61
N LEU A 24 3.20 -13.14 -1.96
CA LEU A 24 4.12 -12.12 -1.49
C LEU A 24 3.36 -11.12 -0.62
N GLU A 25 3.81 -10.99 0.63
CA GLU A 25 3.39 -9.93 1.52
C GLU A 25 4.52 -8.90 1.62
N LEU A 26 4.26 -7.72 1.09
CA LEU A 26 5.25 -6.67 0.92
C LEU A 26 5.23 -5.73 2.13
N SER A 27 6.37 -5.56 2.77
CA SER A 27 6.57 -4.58 3.83
C SER A 27 7.82 -3.74 3.55
N ARG A 28 8.02 -2.70 4.32
CA ARG A 28 9.17 -1.80 4.14
C ARG A 28 10.52 -2.43 4.50
N SER A 29 10.53 -3.44 5.35
CA SER A 29 11.75 -4.05 5.87
C SER A 29 11.96 -5.47 5.38
N THR A 30 10.90 -6.25 5.28
CA THR A 30 10.99 -7.68 4.98
C THR A 30 9.80 -8.09 4.12
N TRP A 31 10.04 -8.82 3.05
CA TRP A 31 9.00 -9.47 2.27
C TRP A 31 8.80 -10.89 2.76
N LEU A 32 7.56 -11.25 3.03
CA LEU A 32 7.22 -12.62 3.44
C LEU A 32 6.72 -13.41 2.23
N ILE A 33 7.39 -14.50 1.96
CA ILE A 33 7.07 -15.46 0.89
C ILE A 33 6.37 -16.65 1.52
N THR A 34 5.08 -16.81 1.29
CA THR A 34 4.34 -18.02 1.67
C THR A 34 4.15 -18.89 0.44
N SER A 35 4.51 -20.18 0.50
CA SER A 35 4.45 -21.06 -0.67
C SER A 35 3.82 -22.40 -0.36
N LEU A 36 3.08 -22.91 -1.34
CA LEU A 36 2.53 -24.26 -1.40
C LEU A 36 3.12 -24.98 -2.61
N SER A 37 3.84 -26.06 -2.35
CA SER A 37 4.49 -26.87 -3.40
C SER A 37 3.73 -28.17 -3.62
N PRO A 38 3.71 -28.71 -4.86
CA PRO A 38 3.21 -30.06 -5.12
C PRO A 38 3.90 -31.09 -4.23
N ALA A 39 3.16 -32.11 -3.83
CA ALA A 39 3.62 -33.20 -2.93
C ALA A 39 4.04 -32.74 -1.52
N SER A 40 3.72 -31.51 -1.09
CA SER A 40 3.89 -31.07 0.30
C SER A 40 2.64 -31.29 1.16
N GLY A 41 1.59 -31.89 0.59
CA GLY A 41 0.27 -31.91 1.19
C GLY A 41 -0.30 -30.49 1.28
N GLU A 42 -1.02 -30.19 2.35
CA GLU A 42 -1.57 -28.84 2.60
C GLU A 42 -0.59 -27.92 3.35
N LYS A 43 0.62 -28.41 3.66
CA LYS A 43 1.59 -27.65 4.46
C LYS A 43 2.24 -26.53 3.64
N MET A 44 1.94 -25.30 4.02
CA MET A 44 2.58 -24.12 3.45
C MET A 44 3.91 -23.82 4.15
N SER A 45 4.90 -23.38 3.38
CA SER A 45 6.19 -22.93 3.91
C SER A 45 6.31 -21.41 3.82
N LYS A 46 7.01 -20.80 4.80
CA LYS A 46 7.17 -19.36 4.93
C LYS A 46 8.63 -18.98 5.01
N HIS A 47 8.99 -17.92 4.28
CA HIS A 47 10.36 -17.43 4.23
C HIS A 47 10.35 -15.92 4.10
N GLY A 48 11.16 -15.24 4.95
CA GLY A 48 11.41 -13.82 4.85
C GLY A 48 12.61 -13.55 3.95
N VAL A 49 12.53 -12.50 3.12
CA VAL A 49 13.66 -11.92 2.40
C VAL A 49 13.70 -10.42 2.67
N PRO A 50 14.87 -9.76 2.63
CA PRO A 50 14.95 -8.31 2.78
C PRO A 50 14.09 -7.60 1.74
N ALA A 51 13.41 -6.52 2.14
CA ALA A 51 12.62 -5.73 1.21
C ALA A 51 13.50 -5.10 0.12
N GLY A 52 13.06 -5.22 -1.15
CA GLY A 52 13.81 -4.73 -2.30
C GLY A 52 14.86 -5.70 -2.86
N ASP A 53 15.16 -6.79 -2.17
CA ASP A 53 16.12 -7.79 -2.64
C ASP A 53 15.45 -8.78 -3.61
N ILE A 54 15.40 -8.38 -4.88
CA ILE A 54 14.85 -9.22 -5.97
C ILE A 54 15.70 -10.48 -6.17
N ALA A 55 17.02 -10.37 -6.05
CA ALA A 55 17.92 -11.50 -6.25
C ALA A 55 17.67 -12.59 -5.20
N ALA A 56 17.54 -12.23 -3.92
CA ALA A 56 17.20 -13.16 -2.85
C ALA A 56 15.81 -13.79 -3.06
N MET A 57 14.83 -13.02 -3.52
CA MET A 57 13.49 -13.52 -3.83
C MET A 57 13.54 -14.57 -4.96
N LEU A 58 14.20 -14.27 -6.07
CA LEU A 58 14.34 -15.19 -7.22
C LEU A 58 15.17 -16.43 -6.86
N ALA A 59 16.24 -16.27 -6.07
CA ALA A 59 17.00 -17.40 -5.54
C ALA A 59 16.12 -18.32 -4.68
N ARG A 60 15.22 -17.73 -3.88
CA ARG A 60 14.26 -18.50 -3.11
C ARG A 60 13.28 -19.27 -3.99
N PHE A 61 12.79 -18.68 -5.06
CA PHE A 61 11.94 -19.35 -6.03
C PHE A 61 12.66 -20.52 -6.72
N SER A 62 13.90 -20.34 -7.10
CA SER A 62 14.76 -21.41 -7.64
C SER A 62 14.92 -22.57 -6.65
N GLY A 63 15.14 -22.27 -5.38
CA GLY A 63 15.21 -23.26 -4.31
C GLY A 63 13.89 -24.03 -4.10
N LEU A 64 12.74 -23.36 -4.27
CA LEU A 64 11.43 -24.03 -4.22
C LEU A 64 11.25 -25.00 -5.40
N LYS A 65 11.64 -24.61 -6.62
CA LYS A 65 11.61 -25.48 -7.81
C LYS A 65 12.51 -26.71 -7.61
N GLN A 66 13.75 -26.52 -7.11
CA GLN A 66 14.68 -27.61 -6.85
C GLN A 66 14.13 -28.61 -5.82
N LYS A 67 13.55 -28.12 -4.72
CA LYS A 67 12.95 -28.97 -3.70
C LYS A 67 11.73 -29.74 -4.21
N ALA A 68 10.91 -29.11 -5.06
CA ALA A 68 9.76 -29.79 -5.69
C ALA A 68 10.25 -30.87 -6.67
N PHE A 69 11.27 -30.57 -7.47
CA PHE A 69 11.90 -31.53 -8.38
C PHE A 69 12.48 -32.74 -7.63
N ALA A 70 13.25 -32.50 -6.56
CA ALA A 70 13.85 -33.56 -5.75
C ALA A 70 12.80 -34.52 -5.13
N ARG A 71 11.58 -34.01 -4.84
CA ARG A 71 10.50 -34.82 -4.27
C ARG A 71 9.71 -35.60 -5.29
N THR A 72 9.54 -35.04 -6.50
CA THR A 72 8.55 -35.53 -7.47
C THR A 72 9.16 -35.99 -8.79
N GLY A 73 10.43 -35.67 -9.06
CA GLY A 73 11.07 -35.86 -10.36
C GLY A 73 10.53 -34.96 -11.47
N LYS A 74 9.63 -34.00 -11.15
CA LYS A 74 8.98 -33.14 -12.15
C LYS A 74 9.34 -31.68 -11.94
N SER A 75 9.46 -30.93 -13.04
CA SER A 75 9.64 -29.49 -13.01
C SER A 75 8.28 -28.79 -12.90
N PHE A 76 8.20 -27.74 -12.09
CA PHE A 76 6.99 -26.97 -11.86
C PHE A 76 7.24 -25.48 -12.13
N SER A 77 6.27 -24.83 -12.75
CA SER A 77 6.23 -23.38 -12.84
C SER A 77 5.88 -22.77 -11.48
N ILE A 78 6.22 -21.48 -11.31
CA ILE A 78 5.80 -20.68 -10.14
C ILE A 78 4.69 -19.75 -10.58
N VAL A 79 3.64 -19.68 -9.75
CA VAL A 79 2.54 -18.72 -9.89
C VAL A 79 2.48 -17.89 -8.63
N VAL A 80 2.56 -16.57 -8.78
CA VAL A 80 2.67 -15.62 -7.67
C VAL A 80 1.40 -14.79 -7.53
N ILE A 81 0.99 -14.50 -6.30
CA ILE A 81 -0.06 -13.54 -5.97
C ILE A 81 0.47 -12.53 -4.96
N GLN A 82 0.11 -11.27 -5.14
CA GLN A 82 0.37 -10.18 -4.20
C GLN A 82 -0.86 -9.30 -4.06
N GLU A 83 -1.00 -8.61 -2.92
CA GLU A 83 -2.05 -7.62 -2.73
C GLU A 83 -1.73 -6.32 -3.48
N ALA A 84 -2.77 -5.68 -4.03
CA ALA A 84 -2.66 -4.30 -4.51
C ALA A 84 -2.47 -3.36 -3.32
N GLY A 85 -1.34 -2.67 -3.28
CA GLY A 85 -0.95 -1.82 -2.15
C GLY A 85 -0.26 -0.53 -2.56
N LEU A 86 0.35 0.12 -1.58
CA LEU A 86 1.13 1.34 -1.77
C LEU A 86 2.45 1.09 -2.52
N ASP A 87 2.90 -0.16 -2.57
CA ASP A 87 4.14 -0.58 -3.24
C ASP A 87 4.03 -0.48 -4.76
N GLY A 88 2.83 -0.34 -5.31
CA GLY A 88 2.58 -0.26 -6.75
C GLY A 88 2.69 -1.61 -7.44
N PHE A 89 2.98 -1.58 -8.76
CA PHE A 89 2.98 -2.78 -9.60
C PHE A 89 4.37 -3.19 -10.10
N TRP A 90 5.43 -2.56 -9.61
CA TRP A 90 6.78 -2.79 -10.13
C TRP A 90 7.28 -4.22 -9.91
N ILE A 91 6.99 -4.84 -8.75
CA ILE A 91 7.35 -6.25 -8.48
C ILE A 91 6.61 -7.19 -9.43
N HIS A 92 5.32 -6.95 -9.66
CA HIS A 92 4.54 -7.71 -10.63
C HIS A 92 5.17 -7.66 -12.03
N ARG A 93 5.63 -6.49 -12.49
CA ARG A 93 6.31 -6.34 -13.79
C ARG A 93 7.65 -7.05 -13.82
N VAL A 94 8.44 -6.99 -12.73
CA VAL A 94 9.70 -7.73 -12.60
C VAL A 94 9.44 -9.24 -12.69
N LEU A 95 8.44 -9.76 -12.00
CA LEU A 95 8.09 -11.18 -12.08
C LEU A 95 7.68 -11.58 -13.50
N GLN A 96 6.90 -10.75 -14.18
CA GLN A 96 6.52 -11.01 -15.58
C GLN A 96 7.73 -10.98 -16.53
N SER A 97 8.69 -10.07 -16.34
CA SER A 97 9.93 -10.03 -17.15
C SER A 97 10.82 -11.26 -16.93
N GLU A 98 10.75 -11.88 -15.74
CA GLU A 98 11.41 -13.16 -15.44
C GLU A 98 10.62 -14.40 -15.89
N GLY A 99 9.53 -14.21 -16.67
CA GLY A 99 8.67 -15.30 -17.14
C GLY A 99 7.86 -15.97 -16.03
N ILE A 100 7.67 -15.31 -14.90
CA ILE A 100 6.89 -15.83 -13.77
C ILE A 100 5.47 -15.29 -13.86
N GLU A 101 4.49 -16.20 -13.87
CA GLU A 101 3.08 -15.85 -13.84
C GLU A 101 2.74 -15.13 -12.51
N SER A 102 2.29 -13.89 -12.58
CA SER A 102 2.03 -13.05 -11.43
C SER A 102 0.64 -12.42 -11.47
N TYR A 103 -0.02 -12.39 -10.34
CA TYR A 103 -1.34 -11.80 -10.14
C TYR A 103 -1.31 -10.75 -9.03
N VAL A 104 -2.01 -9.65 -9.24
CA VAL A 104 -2.27 -8.64 -8.22
C VAL A 104 -3.74 -8.68 -7.87
N VAL A 105 -4.07 -8.80 -6.59
CA VAL A 105 -5.44 -8.96 -6.12
C VAL A 105 -5.89 -7.75 -5.30
N ASP A 106 -7.16 -7.37 -5.43
CA ASP A 106 -7.77 -6.41 -4.52
C ASP A 106 -7.98 -7.05 -3.14
N PRO A 107 -7.28 -6.57 -2.08
CA PRO A 107 -7.40 -7.14 -0.75
C PRO A 107 -8.83 -7.07 -0.19
N ALA A 108 -9.63 -6.09 -0.62
CA ALA A 108 -11.01 -5.96 -0.19
C ALA A 108 -11.93 -7.07 -0.76
N SER A 109 -11.51 -7.72 -1.84
CA SER A 109 -12.26 -8.79 -2.50
C SER A 109 -12.07 -10.17 -1.86
N ILE A 110 -11.03 -10.34 -1.03
CA ILE A 110 -10.73 -11.62 -0.38
C ILE A 110 -11.59 -11.76 0.88
N ALA A 111 -12.36 -12.84 0.94
CA ALA A 111 -13.19 -13.15 2.09
C ALA A 111 -12.32 -13.45 3.33
N THR A 112 -12.31 -12.53 4.29
CA THR A 112 -11.64 -12.73 5.58
C THR A 112 -12.66 -13.10 6.66
N SER A 113 -12.40 -14.16 7.42
CA SER A 113 -13.23 -14.56 8.56
C SER A 113 -13.32 -13.43 9.61
N ARG A 114 -14.55 -13.06 10.02
CA ARG A 114 -14.79 -12.02 11.05
C ARG A 114 -14.04 -12.30 12.37
N ARG A 115 -13.86 -13.55 12.73
CA ARG A 115 -13.13 -13.96 13.95
C ARG A 115 -11.63 -13.70 13.86
N ARG A 116 -11.04 -13.70 12.67
CA ARG A 116 -9.61 -13.46 12.43
C ARG A 116 -9.23 -11.99 12.27
N ARG A 117 -10.21 -11.07 12.12
CA ARG A 117 -9.94 -9.62 12.00
C ARG A 117 -9.17 -9.01 13.17
N ARG A 118 -9.24 -9.62 14.36
CA ARG A 118 -8.53 -9.16 15.58
C ARG A 118 -7.09 -9.68 15.68
N ALA A 119 -6.74 -10.71 14.91
CA ALA A 119 -5.42 -11.33 14.89
C ALA A 119 -4.82 -11.26 13.48
N LYS A 120 -4.82 -10.05 12.89
CA LYS A 120 -4.20 -9.83 11.60
C LYS A 120 -2.69 -9.96 11.77
N THR A 121 -2.15 -11.10 11.32
CA THR A 121 -0.71 -11.34 11.24
C THR A 121 -0.36 -11.61 9.77
N ASP A 122 0.81 -11.19 9.33
CA ASP A 122 1.32 -11.43 7.98
C ASP A 122 1.24 -12.92 7.61
N ARG A 123 1.37 -13.78 8.61
CA ARG A 123 1.25 -15.23 8.46
C ARG A 123 -0.13 -15.69 7.99
N ILE A 124 -1.20 -15.10 8.49
CA ILE A 124 -2.58 -15.46 8.13
C ILE A 124 -2.90 -14.94 6.73
N ASP A 125 -2.45 -13.75 6.43
CA ASP A 125 -2.70 -13.08 5.16
C ASP A 125 -2.06 -13.86 3.99
N GLY A 126 -0.80 -14.30 4.13
CA GLY A 126 -0.11 -15.08 3.10
C GLY A 126 -0.76 -16.43 2.79
N GLU A 127 -1.23 -17.14 3.81
CA GLU A 127 -1.96 -18.39 3.59
C GLU A 127 -3.31 -18.15 2.90
N ALA A 128 -4.01 -17.07 3.27
CA ALA A 128 -5.26 -16.70 2.65
C ALA A 128 -5.07 -16.35 1.17
N LEU A 129 -4.00 -15.60 0.85
CA LEU A 129 -3.64 -15.27 -0.52
C LEU A 129 -3.34 -16.52 -1.36
N VAL A 130 -2.56 -17.47 -0.85
CA VAL A 130 -2.28 -18.74 -1.56
C VAL A 130 -3.55 -19.52 -1.80
N ARG A 131 -4.47 -19.62 -0.82
CA ARG A 131 -5.76 -20.29 -0.99
C ARG A 131 -6.64 -19.60 -2.02
N ALA A 132 -6.70 -18.27 -1.99
CA ALA A 132 -7.43 -17.49 -2.98
C ALA A 132 -6.88 -17.72 -4.40
N LEU A 133 -5.55 -17.75 -4.56
CA LEU A 133 -4.91 -18.04 -5.84
C LEU A 133 -5.24 -19.44 -6.34
N LEU A 134 -5.20 -20.44 -5.47
CA LEU A 134 -5.57 -21.82 -5.80
C LEU A 134 -7.01 -21.92 -6.28
N ALA A 135 -7.94 -21.32 -5.55
CA ALA A 135 -9.35 -21.32 -5.92
C ALA A 135 -9.59 -20.57 -7.24
N TYR A 136 -8.93 -19.43 -7.45
CA TYR A 136 -8.96 -18.69 -8.70
C TYR A 136 -8.45 -19.53 -9.89
N LYS A 137 -7.31 -20.22 -9.74
CA LYS A 137 -6.73 -21.08 -10.79
C LYS A 137 -7.58 -22.32 -11.08
N ARG A 138 -8.44 -22.75 -10.18
CA ARG A 138 -9.44 -23.80 -10.39
C ARG A 138 -10.69 -23.29 -11.12
N GLY A 139 -10.81 -21.98 -11.36
CA GLY A 139 -11.99 -21.38 -11.97
C GLY A 139 -13.17 -21.20 -11.01
N GLU A 140 -12.93 -21.23 -9.70
CA GLU A 140 -14.00 -20.99 -8.71
C GLU A 140 -14.50 -19.54 -8.84
N PRO A 141 -15.84 -19.33 -8.92
CA PRO A 141 -16.39 -17.99 -9.11
C PRO A 141 -16.28 -17.13 -7.84
N ARG A 142 -16.07 -15.83 -8.00
CA ARG A 142 -16.14 -14.83 -6.93
C ARG A 142 -15.16 -15.03 -5.76
N VAL A 143 -14.03 -15.68 -5.99
CA VAL A 143 -13.02 -15.92 -4.95
C VAL A 143 -12.25 -14.66 -4.62
N CYS A 144 -11.81 -13.95 -5.64
CA CYS A 144 -11.08 -12.68 -5.52
C CYS A 144 -11.19 -11.88 -6.83
N ALA A 145 -10.98 -10.57 -6.73
CA ALA A 145 -10.90 -9.68 -7.88
C ALA A 145 -9.44 -9.43 -8.26
N ILE A 146 -9.03 -9.90 -9.43
CA ILE A 146 -7.69 -9.61 -9.97
C ILE A 146 -7.67 -8.19 -10.53
N VAL A 147 -6.67 -7.43 -10.13
CA VAL A 147 -6.44 -6.05 -10.57
C VAL A 147 -5.56 -6.09 -11.81
N SER A 148 -6.04 -5.46 -12.89
CA SER A 148 -5.20 -5.23 -14.07
C SER A 148 -4.14 -4.18 -13.73
N ALA A 149 -2.87 -4.54 -13.86
CA ALA A 149 -1.76 -3.61 -13.64
C ALA A 149 -1.82 -2.49 -14.70
N PRO A 150 -1.83 -1.21 -14.30
CA PRO A 150 -1.79 -0.11 -15.23
C PRO A 150 -0.42 -0.04 -15.94
N THR A 151 -0.35 0.68 -17.05
CA THR A 151 0.94 1.02 -17.65
C THR A 151 1.77 1.89 -16.69
N PRO A 152 3.11 1.90 -16.80
CA PRO A 152 3.96 2.77 -15.97
C PRO A 152 3.52 4.24 -16.00
N GLU A 153 3.18 4.77 -17.18
CA GLU A 153 2.74 6.16 -17.37
C GLU A 153 1.39 6.42 -16.67
N ALA A 154 0.46 5.46 -16.75
CA ALA A 154 -0.83 5.58 -16.07
C ALA A 154 -0.66 5.49 -14.54
N GLU A 155 0.29 4.69 -14.06
CA GLU A 155 0.63 4.60 -12.63
C GLU A 155 1.25 5.91 -12.14
N ASP A 156 2.17 6.52 -12.89
CA ASP A 156 2.78 7.79 -12.56
C ASP A 156 1.75 8.94 -12.53
N ASN A 157 0.84 8.99 -13.48
CA ASN A 157 -0.26 9.95 -13.47
C ASN A 157 -1.16 9.78 -12.24
N ARG A 158 -1.46 8.55 -11.84
CA ARG A 158 -2.22 8.26 -10.59
C ARG A 158 -1.44 8.71 -9.35
N ARG A 159 -0.11 8.57 -9.35
CA ARG A 159 0.76 9.03 -8.27
C ARG A 159 0.69 10.55 -8.12
N LEU A 160 0.79 11.29 -9.21
CA LEU A 160 0.63 12.76 -9.23
C LEU A 160 -0.75 13.20 -8.71
N CYS A 161 -1.82 12.52 -9.13
CA CYS A 161 -3.17 12.80 -8.64
C CYS A 161 -3.32 12.55 -7.13
N ARG A 162 -2.74 11.46 -6.61
CA ARG A 162 -2.74 11.15 -5.17
C ARG A 162 -1.97 12.21 -4.38
N GLU A 163 -0.79 12.60 -4.84
CA GLU A 163 0.03 13.63 -4.20
C GLU A 163 -0.70 14.98 -4.19
N ARG A 164 -1.29 15.40 -5.30
CA ARG A 164 -2.12 16.59 -5.36
C ARG A 164 -3.27 16.56 -4.35
N LYS A 165 -3.95 15.41 -4.22
CA LYS A 165 -5.04 15.22 -3.26
C LYS A 165 -4.54 15.33 -1.81
N ALA A 166 -3.41 14.69 -1.49
CA ALA A 166 -2.76 14.76 -0.17
C ALA A 166 -2.38 16.19 0.19
N LEU A 167 -1.69 16.91 -0.70
CA LEU A 167 -1.30 18.30 -0.52
C LEU A 167 -2.50 19.24 -0.35
N THR A 168 -3.60 18.95 -1.04
CA THR A 168 -4.85 19.72 -0.89
C THR A 168 -5.46 19.49 0.48
N ALA A 169 -5.54 18.24 0.94
CA ALA A 169 -6.05 17.90 2.27
C ALA A 169 -5.21 18.53 3.38
N GLU A 170 -3.88 18.44 3.31
CA GLU A 170 -2.97 19.11 4.26
C GLU A 170 -3.20 20.63 4.29
N ARG A 171 -3.38 21.26 3.13
CA ARG A 171 -3.68 22.70 3.07
C ARG A 171 -4.96 23.03 3.83
N ILE A 172 -6.02 22.25 3.63
CA ILE A 172 -7.31 22.45 4.33
C ILE A 172 -7.12 22.26 5.82
N GLN A 173 -6.40 21.22 6.26
CA GLN A 173 -6.12 21.00 7.69
C GLN A 173 -5.37 22.18 8.32
N HIS A 174 -4.35 22.72 7.63
CA HIS A 174 -3.62 23.89 8.12
C HIS A 174 -4.50 25.14 8.20
N VAL A 175 -5.36 25.39 7.20
CA VAL A 175 -6.31 26.50 7.22
C VAL A 175 -7.26 26.39 8.41
N ASN A 176 -7.86 25.22 8.60
CA ASN A 176 -8.81 24.97 9.68
C ASN A 176 -8.13 25.11 11.06
N ARG A 177 -6.90 24.60 11.19
CA ARG A 177 -6.11 24.75 12.43
C ARG A 177 -5.83 26.21 12.76
N ILE A 178 -5.42 27.02 11.76
CA ILE A 178 -5.18 28.46 11.94
C ILE A 178 -6.47 29.15 12.38
N LYS A 179 -7.58 28.90 11.67
CA LYS A 179 -8.89 29.48 12.02
C LYS A 179 -9.33 29.08 13.43
N GLY A 180 -9.19 27.80 13.82
CA GLY A 180 -9.55 27.32 15.15
C GLY A 180 -8.72 27.96 16.27
N LEU A 181 -7.41 28.11 16.07
CA LEU A 181 -6.53 28.77 17.04
C LEU A 181 -6.86 30.26 17.21
N LEU A 182 -7.21 30.95 16.14
CA LEU A 182 -7.62 32.36 16.20
C LEU A 182 -9.02 32.52 16.76
N PHE A 183 -9.94 31.61 16.43
CA PHE A 183 -11.29 31.62 16.98
C PHE A 183 -11.29 31.47 18.50
N SER A 184 -10.44 30.59 19.05
CA SER A 184 -10.28 30.45 20.50
C SER A 184 -9.71 31.70 21.19
N GLN A 185 -9.23 32.67 20.43
CA GLN A 185 -8.72 33.99 20.90
C GLN A 185 -9.70 35.14 20.59
N GLY A 186 -10.93 34.83 20.19
CA GLY A 186 -11.93 35.81 19.82
C GLY A 186 -11.79 36.43 18.43
N VAL A 187 -10.95 35.85 17.57
CA VAL A 187 -10.74 36.32 16.17
C VAL A 187 -11.45 35.37 15.20
N SER A 188 -12.54 35.82 14.60
CA SER A 188 -13.36 35.01 13.68
C SER A 188 -13.18 35.35 12.20
N ASP A 189 -12.68 36.54 11.87
CA ASP A 189 -12.67 37.08 10.50
C ASP A 189 -11.34 36.90 9.73
N TYR A 190 -10.38 36.14 10.29
CA TYR A 190 -9.10 35.90 9.64
C TYR A 190 -9.17 34.83 8.56
N GLU A 191 -8.70 35.19 7.35
CA GLU A 191 -8.62 34.26 6.21
C GLU A 191 -7.15 33.97 5.83
N PRO A 192 -6.63 32.77 6.16
CA PRO A 192 -5.23 32.40 5.96
C PRO A 192 -4.76 32.36 4.50
N LEU A 193 -5.69 32.30 3.54
CA LEU A 193 -5.37 32.21 2.12
C LEU A 193 -5.36 33.55 1.39
N ARG A 194 -5.76 34.66 2.06
CA ARG A 194 -5.72 35.99 1.45
C ARG A 194 -4.29 36.45 1.14
N ARG A 195 -4.16 37.32 0.13
CA ARG A 195 -2.84 37.81 -0.34
C ARG A 195 -2.10 38.61 0.75
N ASN A 196 -2.82 39.41 1.52
CA ASN A 196 -2.32 40.25 2.62
C ASN A 196 -2.31 39.57 3.99
N ARG A 197 -2.41 38.24 4.06
CA ARG A 197 -2.55 37.46 5.29
C ARG A 197 -1.48 37.72 6.35
N ARG A 198 -0.22 38.04 5.94
CA ARG A 198 0.88 38.33 6.87
C ARG A 198 0.67 39.65 7.58
N GLN A 199 0.36 40.70 6.81
CA GLN A 199 0.06 42.01 7.36
C GLN A 199 -1.14 41.94 8.30
N ARG A 200 -2.24 41.32 7.87
CA ARG A 200 -3.42 41.14 8.73
C ARG A 200 -3.13 40.36 10.01
N LEU A 201 -2.23 39.36 9.95
CA LEU A 201 -1.83 38.60 11.16
C LEU A 201 -1.10 39.50 12.20
N ASP A 202 -0.31 40.44 11.71
CA ASP A 202 0.42 41.39 12.58
C ASP A 202 -0.51 42.48 13.19
N GLU A 203 -1.67 42.72 12.56
CA GLU A 203 -2.69 43.69 12.98
C GLU A 203 -3.76 43.09 13.91
N LEU A 204 -3.77 41.75 14.09
CA LEU A 204 -4.80 41.06 14.89
C LEU A 204 -4.64 41.39 16.40
N LYS A 205 -5.80 41.66 17.02
CA LYS A 205 -5.94 41.81 18.48
C LYS A 205 -6.82 40.67 19.01
N THR A 206 -6.51 40.20 20.19
CA THR A 206 -7.35 39.20 20.89
C THR A 206 -8.61 39.86 21.44
N GLY A 207 -9.71 39.10 21.57
CA GLY A 207 -11.02 39.61 22.01
C GLY A 207 -11.03 40.13 23.47
N ASP A 208 -10.09 39.72 24.30
CA ASP A 208 -10.00 40.12 25.71
C ASP A 208 -9.18 41.42 25.95
N VAL A 209 -8.90 42.20 24.89
CA VAL A 209 -8.27 43.54 24.88
C VAL A 209 -6.98 43.69 25.72
N ARG A 210 -6.59 42.69 26.47
CA ARG A 210 -5.47 42.75 27.43
C ARG A 210 -4.10 42.48 26.82
N ARG A 211 -4.02 42.13 25.55
CA ARG A 211 -2.73 41.73 24.94
C ARG A 211 -2.64 42.10 23.46
N ASP A 212 -1.76 43.05 23.20
CA ASP A 212 -1.09 43.05 21.88
C ASP A 212 -0.40 41.71 21.70
N CYS A 213 -0.68 41.00 20.60
CA CYS A 213 -0.07 39.70 20.29
C CYS A 213 1.47 39.74 20.27
N ARG A 214 2.09 40.93 20.39
CA ARG A 214 3.53 41.15 20.42
C ARG A 214 4.18 41.06 21.81
N GLU A 215 3.47 41.31 22.92
CA GLU A 215 4.13 41.57 24.22
C GLU A 215 4.17 40.39 25.20
N SER A 216 3.45 39.29 24.98
CA SER A 216 3.53 38.18 25.91
C SER A 216 4.27 36.96 25.31
N GLN A 217 5.28 36.48 26.05
CA GLN A 217 5.99 35.23 25.73
C GLN A 217 5.04 34.02 25.52
N LYS A 218 3.81 34.08 26.04
CA LYS A 218 2.75 33.08 25.78
C LYS A 218 2.12 33.23 24.39
N ALA A 219 2.09 34.42 23.79
CA ALA A 219 1.66 34.66 22.43
C ALA A 219 2.66 34.04 21.41
N ALA A 220 3.94 34.01 21.74
CA ALA A 220 4.96 33.37 20.90
C ALA A 220 4.68 31.86 20.68
N VAL A 221 4.13 31.17 21.67
CA VAL A 221 3.77 29.74 21.57
C VAL A 221 2.59 29.52 20.63
N VAL A 222 1.67 30.47 20.49
CA VAL A 222 0.51 30.37 19.58
C VAL A 222 0.83 30.97 18.21
N VAL A 223 1.54 32.11 18.18
CA VAL A 223 1.84 32.84 16.92
C VAL A 223 2.98 32.19 16.12
N ALA A 224 3.98 31.60 16.78
CA ALA A 224 5.08 30.94 16.08
C ALA A 224 4.61 29.75 15.21
N PRO A 225 3.77 28.82 15.70
CA PRO A 225 3.18 27.77 14.86
C PRO A 225 2.29 28.32 13.74
N LEU A 226 1.53 29.40 14.01
CA LEU A 226 0.69 30.08 13.03
C LEU A 226 1.54 30.72 11.93
N ARG A 227 2.60 31.45 12.29
CA ARG A 227 3.55 32.02 11.32
C ARG A 227 4.22 30.95 10.48
N TYR A 228 4.65 29.85 11.07
CA TYR A 228 5.24 28.73 10.37
C TYR A 228 4.24 28.09 9.39
N ALA A 229 3.01 27.83 9.81
CA ALA A 229 1.95 27.28 8.95
C ALA A 229 1.60 28.23 7.79
N VAL A 230 1.51 29.56 8.05
CA VAL A 230 1.24 30.58 7.03
C VAL A 230 2.40 30.70 6.05
N ILE A 231 3.65 30.61 6.50
CA ILE A 231 4.84 30.59 5.64
C ILE A 231 4.85 29.33 4.76
N LYS A 232 4.60 28.15 5.36
CA LYS A 232 4.54 26.88 4.64
C LYS A 232 3.45 26.87 3.55
N LEU A 233 2.28 27.46 3.83
CA LEU A 233 1.22 27.67 2.84
C LEU A 233 1.66 28.60 1.68
N GLY A 234 2.54 29.59 2.00
CA GLY A 234 3.08 30.54 1.00
C GLY A 234 4.12 29.93 0.07
N MET A 235 5.00 29.09 0.58
CA MET A 235 6.06 28.44 -0.21
C MET A 235 5.50 27.48 -1.27
N ARG A 236 4.36 26.84 -1.02
CA ARG A 236 3.74 25.91 -1.98
C ARG A 236 3.06 26.57 -3.19
N LYS A 237 2.81 27.88 -3.17
CA LYS A 237 2.26 28.61 -4.34
C LYS A 237 3.29 28.96 -5.43
N GLY A 238 4.59 28.85 -5.15
CA GLY A 238 5.67 29.32 -6.02
C GLY A 238 6.38 28.25 -6.84
N HIS A 239 6.17 26.96 -6.57
CA HIS A 239 6.80 25.91 -7.37
C HIS A 239 5.91 25.54 -8.57
N LYS A 240 6.15 26.26 -9.70
CA LYS A 240 5.91 25.68 -11.01
C LYS A 240 6.91 24.54 -11.16
N PHE A 241 6.46 23.30 -11.13
CA PHE A 241 7.25 22.15 -11.56
C PHE A 241 7.56 22.36 -13.04
N GLY A 242 8.72 22.91 -13.33
CA GLY A 242 9.31 22.87 -14.66
C GLY A 242 9.76 21.42 -14.91
N VAL A 243 8.93 20.64 -15.53
CA VAL A 243 9.34 19.38 -16.16
C VAL A 243 10.17 19.77 -17.38
N THR A 244 11.46 19.98 -17.21
CA THR A 244 12.40 19.99 -18.32
C THR A 244 12.67 18.53 -18.69
N SER A 245 11.90 18.01 -19.62
CA SER A 245 12.20 16.79 -20.35
C SER A 245 13.43 17.06 -21.24
N ARG A 246 14.64 16.80 -20.73
CA ARG A 246 15.81 16.56 -21.57
C ARG A 246 15.93 15.05 -21.74
N LEU A 247 15.41 14.55 -22.83
CA LEU A 247 15.78 13.25 -23.37
C LEU A 247 17.28 13.33 -23.76
N PRO A 248 18.11 12.34 -23.41
CA PRO A 248 19.44 12.24 -23.98
C PRO A 248 19.30 11.83 -25.44
N THR A 249 19.70 12.69 -26.35
CA THR A 249 19.93 12.36 -27.76
C THR A 249 21.09 11.38 -27.83
N ASN A 250 20.81 10.14 -28.21
CA ASN A 250 21.81 9.19 -28.70
C ASN A 250 22.38 9.76 -30.00
N GLN A 251 23.65 10.09 -29.99
CA GLN A 251 24.47 10.24 -31.21
C GLN A 251 25.30 8.97 -31.36
N THR A 252 25.05 8.29 -32.48
CA THR A 252 25.92 7.36 -33.28
C THR A 252 26.88 6.49 -32.51
#